data_04c06dcdc36f32fc2dc493b595273cd8
#
_entry.id   04c06dcdc36f32fc2dc493b595273cd8
#
_cell.length_a   1.000
_cell.length_b   1.000
_cell.length_c   1.000
_cell.angle_alpha   90.00
_cell.angle_beta   90.00
_cell.angle_gamma   90.00
#
_symmetry.space_group_name_H-M   'P 1'
#
loop_
_entity.id
_entity.type
_entity.pdbx_description
1 polymer ?
#
loop_
_entity_poly.entity_id
_entity_poly.type
_entity_poly.pdbx_seq_one_letter_code
_entity_poly.pdbx_strand_id
1 'polypeptide(L)'
;MLAQADAAPSLGRMTPIVHTYRSGEDGLLVNSYLVEGADGVVAIDAPLLLSDGRAFRARLEALRKPLLGVLVTHPHPDHYNTISELLAGGEVPVIAHGDVDREIRAKDEAKRAQWGPMFGDQWPASATFPNRTVADEESVELDDLRFTAWDFGACESESETVWLLGDGNVAFVGDLAFNGTHAYLADGHTDAWLRAIDRAEEALAGVHTLYVGHGGPAGPAVLAEQRRYLLMVREAIARVAIGRSHLSEDEANRVASLMERYLPGAPLSWLVGAGASAVAAELAQEVAPA
;
A
#
# COMPACT_ATOMS: atom_id res chain seq x y z
N MET A 1 -39.92 -40.03 -15.45
CA MET A 1 -38.99 -40.15 -14.33
C MET A 1 -37.66 -39.62 -14.83
N LEU A 2 -37.37 -38.36 -14.57
CA LEU A 2 -36.07 -37.71 -14.85
C LEU A 2 -35.26 -37.79 -13.54
N ALA A 3 -34.12 -38.48 -13.58
CA ALA A 3 -33.20 -38.58 -12.46
C ALA A 3 -32.59 -37.19 -12.18
N GLN A 4 -32.81 -36.71 -10.96
CA GLN A 4 -32.03 -35.60 -10.39
C GLN A 4 -30.59 -36.09 -10.23
N ALA A 5 -29.66 -35.45 -10.91
CA ALA A 5 -28.25 -35.60 -10.64
C ALA A 5 -27.97 -34.90 -9.30
N ASP A 6 -27.62 -35.69 -8.27
CA ASP A 6 -27.12 -35.20 -7.02
C ASP A 6 -25.82 -34.36 -7.29
N ALA A 7 -25.89 -33.07 -7.03
CA ALA A 7 -24.70 -32.24 -6.98
C ALA A 7 -23.81 -32.75 -5.83
N ALA A 8 -22.60 -33.17 -6.15
CA ALA A 8 -21.62 -33.55 -5.15
C ALA A 8 -21.45 -32.41 -4.12
N PRO A 9 -21.35 -32.74 -2.81
CA PRO A 9 -21.10 -31.69 -1.81
C PRO A 9 -19.77 -31.00 -2.14
N SER A 10 -19.80 -29.68 -2.26
CA SER A 10 -18.59 -28.88 -2.37
C SER A 10 -17.75 -29.17 -1.13
N LEU A 11 -16.60 -29.79 -1.32
CA LEU A 11 -15.57 -29.87 -0.28
C LEU A 11 -15.37 -28.43 0.22
N GLY A 12 -15.61 -28.20 1.53
CA GLY A 12 -15.62 -26.88 2.12
C GLY A 12 -14.34 -26.14 1.73
N ARG A 13 -14.51 -25.01 1.03
CA ARG A 13 -13.39 -24.12 0.66
C ARG A 13 -12.66 -23.76 1.94
N MET A 14 -11.35 -23.96 1.99
CA MET A 14 -10.54 -23.55 3.14
C MET A 14 -10.62 -22.02 3.26
N THR A 15 -10.87 -21.52 4.46
CA THR A 15 -10.78 -20.07 4.69
C THR A 15 -9.32 -19.67 4.56
N PRO A 16 -8.99 -18.71 3.67
CA PRO A 16 -7.63 -18.24 3.52
C PRO A 16 -7.04 -17.70 4.83
N ILE A 17 -5.75 -17.96 5.07
CA ILE A 17 -5.03 -17.44 6.22
C ILE A 17 -4.12 -16.32 5.77
N VAL A 18 -4.19 -15.15 6.42
CA VAL A 18 -3.34 -14.02 6.13
C VAL A 18 -2.20 -13.95 7.14
N HIS A 19 -0.97 -14.06 6.65
CA HIS A 19 0.25 -13.91 7.43
C HIS A 19 0.85 -12.54 7.15
N THR A 20 1.05 -11.74 8.19
CA THR A 20 1.69 -10.42 8.07
C THR A 20 3.20 -10.54 8.27
N TYR A 21 3.97 -9.99 7.36
CA TYR A 21 5.36 -9.59 7.56
C TYR A 21 5.39 -8.09 7.79
N ARG A 22 6.12 -7.64 8.79
CA ARG A 22 6.39 -6.22 9.02
C ARG A 22 7.89 -6.00 9.05
N SER A 23 8.38 -5.07 8.24
CA SER A 23 9.79 -4.68 8.23
C SER A 23 10.21 -3.96 9.52
N GLY A 24 11.52 -3.80 9.73
CA GLY A 24 12.05 -2.95 10.77
C GLY A 24 11.89 -1.45 10.47
N GLU A 25 12.32 -0.60 11.39
CA GLU A 25 12.27 0.86 11.20
C GLU A 25 13.05 1.33 9.97
N ASP A 26 14.21 0.71 9.68
CA ASP A 26 15.01 0.99 8.49
C ASP A 26 14.25 0.69 7.19
N GLY A 27 13.34 -0.28 7.21
CA GLY A 27 12.45 -0.62 6.11
C GLY A 27 11.08 0.06 6.18
N LEU A 28 10.97 1.19 6.90
CA LEU A 28 9.78 2.04 7.04
C LEU A 28 8.60 1.36 7.74
N LEU A 29 8.82 0.26 8.47
CA LEU A 29 7.75 -0.51 9.14
C LEU A 29 6.66 -0.99 8.19
N VAL A 30 6.97 -1.15 6.89
CA VAL A 30 6.02 -1.58 5.87
C VAL A 30 5.54 -3.01 6.11
N ASN A 31 4.28 -3.25 5.82
CA ASN A 31 3.69 -4.57 5.83
C ASN A 31 3.68 -5.17 4.42
N SER A 32 4.01 -6.45 4.35
CA SER A 32 3.74 -7.31 3.21
C SER A 32 2.99 -8.54 3.70
N TYR A 33 2.15 -9.14 2.86
CA TYR A 33 1.27 -10.20 3.31
C TYR A 33 1.43 -11.45 2.47
N LEU A 34 1.30 -12.62 3.12
CA LEU A 34 1.16 -13.91 2.46
C LEU A 34 -0.25 -14.42 2.72
N VAL A 35 -1.03 -14.56 1.66
CA VAL A 35 -2.37 -15.13 1.71
C VAL A 35 -2.27 -16.61 1.37
N GLU A 36 -2.43 -17.45 2.37
CA GLU A 36 -2.34 -18.90 2.25
C GLU A 36 -3.69 -19.48 1.88
N GLY A 37 -3.77 -20.09 0.70
CA GLY A 37 -4.88 -20.89 0.21
C GLY A 37 -4.68 -22.39 0.45
N ALA A 38 -5.51 -23.22 -0.17
CA ALA A 38 -5.43 -24.68 -0.04
C ALA A 38 -4.10 -25.21 -0.57
N ASP A 39 -3.70 -24.84 -1.78
CA ASP A 39 -2.59 -25.44 -2.49
C ASP A 39 -1.41 -24.49 -2.74
N GLY A 40 -1.57 -23.20 -2.42
CA GLY A 40 -0.52 -22.21 -2.63
C GLY A 40 -0.67 -20.94 -1.83
N VAL A 41 0.21 -19.98 -2.10
CA VAL A 41 0.31 -18.70 -1.40
C VAL A 41 0.36 -17.57 -2.42
N VAL A 42 -0.39 -16.51 -2.20
CA VAL A 42 -0.29 -15.24 -2.93
C VAL A 42 0.36 -14.21 -2.03
N ALA A 43 1.37 -13.50 -2.53
CA ALA A 43 1.95 -12.38 -1.83
C ALA A 43 1.23 -11.08 -2.21
N ILE A 44 1.01 -10.21 -1.22
CA ILE A 44 0.58 -8.83 -1.43
C ILE A 44 1.74 -7.94 -1.01
N ASP A 45 2.25 -7.19 -1.98
CA ASP A 45 3.43 -6.34 -1.87
C ASP A 45 4.74 -7.09 -1.50
N ALA A 46 5.85 -6.39 -1.60
CA ALA A 46 7.17 -6.88 -1.21
C ALA A 46 7.97 -5.73 -0.57
N PRO A 47 8.71 -6.00 0.53
CA PRO A 47 9.37 -4.97 1.33
C PRO A 47 10.41 -4.14 0.56
N LEU A 48 10.86 -3.04 1.19
CA LEU A 48 11.84 -2.10 0.64
C LEU A 48 13.24 -2.70 0.52
N LEU A 49 13.76 -3.29 1.62
CA LEU A 49 15.17 -3.65 1.77
C LEU A 49 15.42 -5.12 1.47
N LEU A 50 16.57 -5.45 0.87
CA LEU A 50 16.97 -6.83 0.56
C LEU A 50 16.94 -7.76 1.77
N SER A 51 17.34 -7.30 2.96
CA SER A 51 17.27 -8.08 4.19
C SER A 51 15.83 -8.45 4.54
N ASP A 52 14.89 -7.49 4.40
CA ASP A 52 13.47 -7.71 4.65
C ASP A 52 12.86 -8.62 3.58
N GLY A 53 13.21 -8.44 2.31
CA GLY A 53 12.77 -9.32 1.22
C GLY A 53 13.18 -10.78 1.44
N ARG A 54 14.43 -11.03 1.90
CA ARG A 54 14.91 -12.37 2.28
C ARG A 54 14.18 -12.93 3.48
N ALA A 55 13.91 -12.10 4.50
CA ALA A 55 13.16 -12.53 5.68
C ALA A 55 11.69 -12.84 5.32
N PHE A 56 11.08 -12.06 4.43
CA PHE A 56 9.73 -12.31 3.92
C PHE A 56 9.69 -13.61 3.09
N ARG A 57 10.69 -13.84 2.24
CA ARG A 57 10.86 -15.10 1.53
C ARG A 57 10.97 -16.30 2.46
N ALA A 58 11.76 -16.20 3.53
CA ALA A 58 11.89 -17.27 4.50
C ALA A 58 10.56 -17.64 5.18
N ARG A 59 9.66 -16.65 5.37
CA ARG A 59 8.29 -16.91 5.87
C ARG A 59 7.45 -17.67 4.85
N LEU A 60 7.54 -17.31 3.56
CA LEU A 60 6.89 -18.06 2.48
C LEU A 60 7.36 -19.53 2.46
N GLU A 61 8.67 -19.76 2.52
CA GLU A 61 9.25 -21.12 2.51
C GLU A 61 8.82 -21.97 3.69
N ALA A 62 8.62 -21.33 4.86
CA ALA A 62 8.13 -22.01 6.06
C ALA A 62 6.70 -22.56 5.92
N LEU A 63 5.89 -21.99 5.03
CA LEU A 63 4.53 -22.47 4.72
C LEU A 63 4.56 -23.76 3.89
N ARG A 64 5.69 -24.08 3.24
CA ARG A 64 5.86 -25.29 2.40
C ARG A 64 4.83 -25.39 1.28
N LYS A 65 4.37 -24.28 0.77
CA LYS A 65 3.46 -24.14 -0.37
C LYS A 65 4.10 -23.29 -1.45
N PRO A 66 3.78 -23.52 -2.74
CA PRO A 66 4.29 -22.70 -3.82
C PRO A 66 3.75 -21.27 -3.75
N LEU A 67 4.58 -20.30 -4.18
CA LEU A 67 4.11 -18.97 -4.51
C LEU A 67 3.31 -19.04 -5.82
N LEU A 68 2.09 -18.52 -5.83
CA LEU A 68 1.19 -18.52 -6.98
C LEU A 68 1.25 -17.20 -7.77
N GLY A 69 1.59 -16.12 -7.09
CA GLY A 69 1.68 -14.77 -7.68
C GLY A 69 1.99 -13.72 -6.63
N VAL A 70 2.28 -12.52 -7.12
CA VAL A 70 2.50 -11.31 -6.32
C VAL A 70 1.52 -10.26 -6.82
N LEU A 71 0.75 -9.65 -5.92
CA LEU A 71 -0.14 -8.53 -6.20
C LEU A 71 0.49 -7.26 -5.62
N VAL A 72 0.54 -6.19 -6.42
CA VAL A 72 1.12 -4.90 -6.01
C VAL A 72 -0.02 -3.90 -5.81
N THR A 73 -0.02 -3.18 -4.69
CA THR A 73 -1.05 -2.21 -4.34
C THR A 73 -0.82 -0.85 -5.01
N HIS A 74 0.42 -0.33 -4.94
CA HIS A 74 0.73 1.01 -5.45
C HIS A 74 2.22 1.16 -5.82
N PRO A 75 2.65 2.27 -6.49
CA PRO A 75 3.97 2.38 -7.10
C PRO A 75 5.08 2.89 -6.17
N HIS A 76 4.99 2.72 -4.85
CA HIS A 76 6.10 3.05 -3.95
C HIS A 76 7.06 1.87 -3.74
N PRO A 77 8.38 2.13 -3.66
CA PRO A 77 9.39 1.07 -3.63
C PRO A 77 9.26 0.11 -2.45
N ASP A 78 8.75 0.54 -1.32
CA ASP A 78 8.53 -0.33 -0.15
C ASP A 78 7.37 -1.32 -0.33
N HIS A 79 6.70 -1.29 -1.50
CA HIS A 79 5.65 -2.24 -1.86
C HIS A 79 6.02 -3.14 -3.04
N TYR A 80 7.15 -2.86 -3.76
CA TYR A 80 7.55 -3.72 -4.89
C TYR A 80 9.06 -4.00 -4.99
N ASN A 81 9.91 -3.30 -4.24
CA ASN A 81 11.36 -3.26 -4.51
C ASN A 81 12.05 -4.62 -4.42
N THR A 82 11.61 -5.50 -3.50
CA THR A 82 12.24 -6.81 -3.27
C THR A 82 11.44 -7.99 -3.83
N ILE A 83 10.59 -7.78 -4.83
CA ILE A 83 9.89 -8.87 -5.52
C ILE A 83 10.89 -9.93 -6.05
N SER A 84 12.07 -9.50 -6.56
CA SER A 84 13.12 -10.42 -7.02
C SER A 84 13.58 -11.41 -5.95
N GLU A 85 13.71 -10.98 -4.68
CA GLU A 85 14.08 -11.85 -3.56
C GLU A 85 12.95 -12.86 -3.28
N LEU A 86 11.70 -12.42 -3.37
CA LEU A 86 10.55 -13.30 -3.18
C LEU A 86 10.47 -14.37 -4.28
N LEU A 87 10.73 -14.00 -5.52
CA LEU A 87 10.75 -14.93 -6.66
C LEU A 87 11.94 -15.90 -6.63
N ALA A 88 13.11 -15.47 -6.16
CA ALA A 88 14.37 -16.23 -6.11
C ALA A 88 14.70 -16.98 -7.41
N GLY A 89 14.48 -16.34 -8.54
CA GLY A 89 14.71 -16.92 -9.87
C GLY A 89 13.58 -17.79 -10.40
N GLY A 90 12.50 -17.99 -9.65
CA GLY A 90 11.26 -18.60 -10.15
C GLY A 90 10.43 -17.59 -10.96
N GLU A 91 9.48 -18.09 -11.72
CA GLU A 91 8.55 -17.28 -12.51
C GLU A 91 7.13 -17.51 -12.03
N VAL A 92 6.52 -16.44 -11.51
CA VAL A 92 5.08 -16.38 -11.21
C VAL A 92 4.54 -15.04 -11.70
N PRO A 93 3.23 -14.89 -11.92
CA PRO A 93 2.67 -13.60 -12.29
C PRO A 93 2.90 -12.57 -11.18
N VAL A 94 3.46 -11.42 -11.56
CA VAL A 94 3.50 -10.19 -10.77
C VAL A 94 2.45 -9.28 -11.35
N ILE A 95 1.41 -9.01 -10.59
CA ILE A 95 0.16 -8.42 -11.07
C ILE A 95 -0.05 -7.06 -10.41
N ALA A 96 -0.37 -6.04 -11.19
CA ALA A 96 -0.74 -4.72 -10.73
C ALA A 96 -1.88 -4.14 -11.56
N HIS A 97 -2.56 -3.12 -11.07
CA HIS A 97 -3.40 -2.28 -11.91
C HIS A 97 -2.55 -1.61 -13.01
N GLY A 98 -3.14 -1.36 -14.19
CA GLY A 98 -2.39 -0.82 -15.32
C GLY A 98 -1.72 0.52 -15.04
N ASP A 99 -2.35 1.36 -14.22
CA ASP A 99 -1.80 2.65 -13.81
C ASP A 99 -0.63 2.50 -12.82
N VAL A 100 -0.74 1.56 -11.88
CA VAL A 100 0.37 1.23 -10.95
C VAL A 100 1.60 0.73 -11.72
N ASP A 101 1.44 -0.20 -12.66
CA ASP A 101 2.58 -0.67 -13.50
C ASP A 101 3.22 0.47 -14.29
N ARG A 102 2.40 1.35 -14.87
CA ARG A 102 2.88 2.51 -15.62
C ARG A 102 3.72 3.44 -14.74
N GLU A 103 3.22 3.76 -13.53
CA GLU A 103 3.92 4.67 -12.60
C GLU A 103 5.20 4.05 -12.04
N ILE A 104 5.21 2.75 -11.70
CA ILE A 104 6.43 2.03 -11.30
C ILE A 104 7.49 2.19 -12.39
N ARG A 105 7.17 1.88 -13.65
CA ARG A 105 8.12 1.96 -14.77
C ARG A 105 8.60 3.39 -15.05
N ALA A 106 7.70 4.36 -14.91
CA ALA A 106 8.04 5.76 -15.15
C ALA A 106 8.97 6.35 -14.08
N LYS A 107 8.86 5.89 -12.84
CA LYS A 107 9.51 6.51 -11.68
C LYS A 107 10.62 5.70 -11.03
N ASP A 108 10.79 4.41 -11.35
CA ASP A 108 11.79 3.53 -10.70
C ASP A 108 13.20 4.11 -10.74
N GLU A 109 13.64 4.62 -11.89
CA GLU A 109 14.99 5.20 -12.02
C GLU A 109 15.17 6.43 -11.12
N ALA A 110 14.15 7.32 -11.06
CA ALA A 110 14.19 8.52 -10.21
C ALA A 110 14.15 8.15 -8.72
N LYS A 111 13.27 7.22 -8.33
CA LYS A 111 13.19 6.72 -6.94
C LYS A 111 14.49 6.03 -6.54
N ARG A 112 15.10 5.24 -7.41
CA ARG A 112 16.41 4.62 -7.21
C ARG A 112 17.53 5.64 -7.03
N ALA A 113 17.55 6.68 -7.86
CA ALA A 113 18.54 7.75 -7.74
C ALA A 113 18.38 8.55 -6.44
N GLN A 114 17.15 8.75 -6.00
CA GLN A 114 16.80 9.50 -4.78
C GLN A 114 17.11 8.69 -3.52
N TRP A 115 16.61 7.45 -3.44
CA TRP A 115 16.61 6.64 -2.21
C TRP A 115 17.76 5.63 -2.14
N GLY A 116 18.22 5.11 -3.29
CA GLY A 116 19.30 4.14 -3.33
C GLY A 116 20.55 4.52 -2.54
N PRO A 117 21.05 5.77 -2.61
CA PRO A 117 22.20 6.20 -1.80
C PRO A 117 21.98 6.12 -0.29
N MET A 118 20.76 6.26 0.19
CA MET A 118 20.41 6.17 1.61
C MET A 118 20.49 4.72 2.12
N PHE A 119 20.06 3.76 1.29
CA PHE A 119 19.95 2.36 1.68
C PHE A 119 21.15 1.50 1.20
N GLY A 120 22.00 2.04 0.32
CA GLY A 120 23.24 1.41 -0.13
C GLY A 120 23.03 0.02 -0.71
N ASP A 121 23.74 -0.97 -0.18
CA ASP A 121 23.68 -2.37 -0.61
C ASP A 121 22.37 -3.10 -0.22
N GLN A 122 21.52 -2.46 0.54
CA GLN A 122 20.17 -2.96 0.86
C GLN A 122 19.15 -2.63 -0.24
N TRP A 123 19.46 -1.72 -1.17
CA TRP A 123 18.62 -1.45 -2.33
C TRP A 123 18.91 -2.46 -3.44
N PRO A 124 17.90 -3.14 -4.03
CA PRO A 124 18.13 -4.10 -5.11
C PRO A 124 18.83 -3.47 -6.33
N ALA A 125 19.74 -4.23 -6.97
CA ALA A 125 20.47 -3.75 -8.14
C ALA A 125 19.56 -3.46 -9.35
N SER A 126 18.42 -4.16 -9.43
CA SER A 126 17.40 -3.97 -10.48
C SER A 126 16.01 -4.19 -9.90
N ALA A 127 15.02 -3.47 -10.42
CA ALA A 127 13.61 -3.71 -10.09
C ALA A 127 13.07 -4.94 -10.82
N THR A 128 12.07 -5.58 -10.21
CA THR A 128 11.19 -6.54 -10.86
C THR A 128 9.84 -5.88 -11.09
N PHE A 129 9.51 -5.65 -12.35
CA PHE A 129 8.28 -4.98 -12.74
C PHE A 129 7.11 -5.97 -12.84
N PRO A 130 5.85 -5.52 -12.70
CA PRO A 130 4.69 -6.31 -13.05
C PRO A 130 4.79 -6.87 -14.48
N ASN A 131 4.39 -8.14 -14.65
CA ASN A 131 4.38 -8.83 -15.95
C ASN A 131 2.94 -9.16 -16.41
N ARG A 132 1.96 -8.83 -15.58
CA ARG A 132 0.53 -8.88 -15.88
C ARG A 132 -0.17 -7.66 -15.30
N THR A 133 -1.01 -7.02 -16.09
CA THR A 133 -1.86 -5.91 -15.62
C THR A 133 -3.32 -6.32 -15.57
N VAL A 134 -4.08 -5.66 -14.70
CA VAL A 134 -5.53 -5.75 -14.58
C VAL A 134 -6.18 -4.38 -14.69
N ALA A 135 -7.45 -4.36 -15.05
CA ALA A 135 -8.28 -3.18 -15.02
C ALA A 135 -9.03 -3.06 -13.68
N ASP A 136 -9.67 -1.90 -13.45
CA ASP A 136 -10.57 -1.70 -12.33
C ASP A 136 -11.71 -2.73 -12.34
N GLU A 137 -12.09 -3.23 -11.17
CA GLU A 137 -13.06 -4.30 -10.93
C GLU A 137 -12.69 -5.66 -11.56
N GLU A 138 -11.52 -5.78 -12.20
CA GLU A 138 -11.07 -7.07 -12.72
C GLU A 138 -10.67 -8.03 -11.61
N SER A 139 -11.11 -9.29 -11.74
CA SER A 139 -10.74 -10.35 -10.80
C SER A 139 -9.65 -11.24 -11.38
N VAL A 140 -8.72 -11.63 -10.52
CA VAL A 140 -7.72 -12.67 -10.80
C VAL A 140 -7.97 -13.88 -9.91
N GLU A 141 -7.86 -15.06 -10.50
CA GLU A 141 -7.91 -16.33 -9.78
C GLU A 141 -6.51 -16.94 -9.81
N LEU A 142 -6.00 -17.24 -8.62
CA LEU A 142 -4.71 -17.87 -8.39
C LEU A 142 -5.00 -19.10 -7.52
N ASP A 143 -5.25 -20.23 -8.17
CA ASP A 143 -5.75 -21.45 -7.60
C ASP A 143 -7.13 -21.25 -6.91
N ASP A 144 -7.27 -21.56 -5.64
CA ASP A 144 -8.50 -21.35 -4.87
C ASP A 144 -8.69 -19.91 -4.34
N LEU A 145 -7.69 -19.04 -4.56
CA LEU A 145 -7.71 -17.66 -4.14
C LEU A 145 -8.19 -16.75 -5.27
N ARG A 146 -9.22 -15.97 -4.99
CA ARG A 146 -9.72 -14.94 -5.91
C ARG A 146 -9.48 -13.56 -5.32
N PHE A 147 -8.91 -12.66 -6.13
CA PHE A 147 -8.73 -11.26 -5.78
C PHE A 147 -9.40 -10.37 -6.82
N THR A 148 -10.03 -9.28 -6.38
CA THR A 148 -10.59 -8.26 -7.26
C THR A 148 -9.85 -6.95 -7.02
N ALA A 149 -9.34 -6.34 -8.09
CA ALA A 149 -8.68 -5.05 -8.06
C ALA A 149 -9.73 -3.94 -8.06
N TRP A 150 -9.61 -2.98 -7.15
CA TRP A 150 -10.38 -1.73 -7.17
C TRP A 150 -9.43 -0.55 -7.21
N ASP A 151 -9.54 0.29 -8.25
CA ASP A 151 -8.71 1.48 -8.43
C ASP A 151 -9.30 2.68 -7.68
N PHE A 152 -8.49 3.26 -6.81
CA PHE A 152 -8.84 4.50 -6.10
C PHE A 152 -8.13 5.73 -6.67
N GLY A 153 -7.26 5.55 -7.67
CA GLY A 153 -6.50 6.63 -8.30
C GLY A 153 -5.49 7.26 -7.36
N ALA A 154 -5.25 8.55 -7.52
CA ALA A 154 -4.28 9.26 -6.70
C ALA A 154 -4.73 9.35 -5.24
N CYS A 155 -3.84 8.89 -4.35
CA CYS A 155 -4.00 8.88 -2.90
C CYS A 155 -2.69 9.31 -2.25
N GLU A 156 -2.02 8.39 -1.55
CA GLU A 156 -0.68 8.57 -1.02
C GLU A 156 0.36 8.66 -2.16
N SER A 157 0.11 7.92 -3.23
CA SER A 157 0.84 7.93 -4.50
C SER A 157 -0.07 8.32 -5.66
N GLU A 158 0.42 8.28 -6.90
CA GLU A 158 -0.36 8.60 -8.11
C GLU A 158 -1.45 7.59 -8.45
N SER A 159 -1.37 6.37 -7.92
CA SER A 159 -2.35 5.29 -8.19
C SER A 159 -2.35 4.31 -7.04
N GLU A 160 -3.51 4.05 -6.48
CA GLU A 160 -3.72 3.13 -5.36
C GLU A 160 -4.74 2.07 -5.72
N THR A 161 -4.37 0.81 -5.59
CA THR A 161 -5.24 -0.35 -5.84
C THR A 161 -5.54 -1.07 -4.54
N VAL A 162 -6.81 -1.24 -4.24
CA VAL A 162 -7.28 -2.12 -3.17
C VAL A 162 -7.53 -3.51 -3.75
N TRP A 163 -6.96 -4.52 -3.13
CA TRP A 163 -7.20 -5.93 -3.48
C TRP A 163 -8.21 -6.56 -2.52
N LEU A 164 -9.43 -6.86 -3.01
CA LEU A 164 -10.43 -7.58 -2.24
C LEU A 164 -10.22 -9.09 -2.37
N LEU A 165 -10.25 -9.80 -1.24
CA LEU A 165 -10.10 -11.25 -1.19
C LEU A 165 -11.45 -11.94 -1.15
N GLY A 166 -11.68 -12.87 -2.07
CA GLY A 166 -12.84 -13.77 -2.08
C GLY A 166 -14.17 -13.04 -2.14
N ASP A 167 -14.99 -13.24 -1.12
CA ASP A 167 -16.33 -12.63 -1.02
C ASP A 167 -16.32 -11.18 -0.50
N GLY A 168 -15.14 -10.55 -0.40
CA GLY A 168 -15.02 -9.15 -0.06
C GLY A 168 -15.04 -8.84 1.44
N ASN A 169 -14.88 -9.84 2.32
CA ASN A 169 -14.79 -9.61 3.77
C ASN A 169 -13.43 -9.08 4.23
N VAL A 170 -12.43 -9.19 3.39
CA VAL A 170 -11.03 -8.80 3.63
C VAL A 170 -10.52 -8.01 2.44
N ALA A 171 -9.83 -6.90 2.71
CA ALA A 171 -9.17 -6.10 1.69
C ALA A 171 -7.74 -5.72 2.10
N PHE A 172 -6.85 -5.68 1.11
CA PHE A 172 -5.50 -5.13 1.24
C PHE A 172 -5.52 -3.75 0.61
N VAL A 173 -5.37 -2.73 1.43
CA VAL A 173 -5.64 -1.34 1.04
C VAL A 173 -4.37 -0.53 0.80
N GLY A 174 -3.19 -1.17 0.84
CA GLY A 174 -1.93 -0.45 0.69
C GLY A 174 -1.85 0.77 1.60
N ASP A 175 -1.47 1.89 1.04
CA ASP A 175 -1.31 3.15 1.73
C ASP A 175 -2.51 4.11 1.59
N LEU A 176 -3.64 3.59 1.10
CA LEU A 176 -4.92 4.31 1.18
C LEU A 176 -5.25 4.70 2.63
N ALA A 177 -4.82 3.89 3.61
CA ALA A 177 -4.93 4.18 5.03
C ALA A 177 -3.72 3.68 5.83
N PHE A 178 -3.32 4.47 6.81
CA PHE A 178 -2.29 4.17 7.82
C PHE A 178 -2.96 3.90 9.17
N ASN A 179 -2.43 2.96 9.94
CA ASN A 179 -2.98 2.65 11.26
C ASN A 179 -1.93 2.81 12.36
N GLY A 180 -1.98 3.93 13.07
CA GLY A 180 -1.08 4.22 14.19
C GLY A 180 0.36 4.58 13.77
N THR A 181 0.56 5.02 12.52
CA THR A 181 1.82 5.55 11.99
C THR A 181 1.59 6.88 11.30
N HIS A 182 2.63 7.69 11.15
CA HIS A 182 2.56 8.89 10.30
C HIS A 182 2.65 8.50 8.83
N ALA A 183 1.86 9.18 7.99
CA ALA A 183 1.79 8.92 6.56
C ALA A 183 2.87 9.68 5.77
N TYR A 184 3.28 9.10 4.64
CA TYR A 184 4.06 9.80 3.63
C TYR A 184 3.17 10.77 2.86
N LEU A 185 3.67 11.97 2.55
CA LEU A 185 2.89 13.06 1.96
C LEU A 185 3.61 13.76 0.80
N ALA A 186 4.79 13.27 0.41
CA ALA A 186 5.66 14.04 -0.47
C ALA A 186 5.24 13.99 -1.96
N ASP A 187 4.30 13.14 -2.33
CA ASP A 187 3.72 13.12 -3.67
C ASP A 187 2.61 14.19 -3.85
N GLY A 188 2.06 14.73 -2.74
CA GLY A 188 1.24 15.96 -2.77
C GLY A 188 -0.18 15.77 -3.31
N HIS A 189 -0.79 14.62 -3.10
CA HIS A 189 -2.14 14.30 -3.60
C HIS A 189 -3.21 14.31 -2.49
N THR A 190 -3.03 15.11 -1.43
CA THR A 190 -3.87 15.00 -0.23
C THR A 190 -5.35 15.32 -0.46
N ASP A 191 -5.69 16.19 -1.41
CA ASP A 191 -7.08 16.47 -1.78
C ASP A 191 -7.70 15.29 -2.57
N ALA A 192 -6.96 14.71 -3.53
CA ALA A 192 -7.40 13.51 -4.24
C ALA A 192 -7.55 12.34 -3.27
N TRP A 193 -6.64 12.19 -2.31
CA TRP A 193 -6.71 11.18 -1.28
C TRP A 193 -7.95 11.30 -0.39
N LEU A 194 -8.31 12.52 0.02
CA LEU A 194 -9.55 12.75 0.76
C LEU A 194 -10.79 12.29 -0.03
N ARG A 195 -10.84 12.59 -1.34
CA ARG A 195 -11.92 12.09 -2.20
C ARG A 195 -11.90 10.57 -2.37
N ALA A 196 -10.72 9.97 -2.47
CA ALA A 196 -10.57 8.52 -2.54
C ALA A 196 -11.07 7.83 -1.26
N ILE A 197 -10.77 8.40 -0.09
CA ILE A 197 -11.28 7.90 1.20
C ILE A 197 -12.81 7.97 1.24
N ASP A 198 -13.45 9.07 0.77
CA ASP A 198 -14.91 9.18 0.73
C ASP A 198 -15.53 8.03 -0.11
N ARG A 199 -14.93 7.71 -1.27
CA ARG A 199 -15.35 6.56 -2.08
C ARG A 199 -15.08 5.22 -1.40
N ALA A 200 -13.94 5.09 -0.72
CA ALA A 200 -13.55 3.86 -0.03
C ALA A 200 -14.44 3.57 1.18
N GLU A 201 -14.86 4.59 1.94
CA GLU A 201 -15.81 4.43 3.05
C GLU A 201 -17.13 3.82 2.57
N GLU A 202 -17.62 4.21 1.40
CA GLU A 202 -18.81 3.65 0.77
C GLU A 202 -18.57 2.25 0.20
N ALA A 203 -17.53 2.08 -0.61
CA ALA A 203 -17.22 0.85 -1.31
C ALA A 203 -16.83 -0.29 -0.37
N LEU A 204 -16.08 0.00 0.71
CA LEU A 204 -15.57 -0.98 1.67
C LEU A 204 -16.46 -1.12 2.93
N ALA A 205 -17.67 -0.55 2.95
CA ALA A 205 -18.56 -0.58 4.12
C ALA A 205 -18.89 -2.01 4.61
N GLY A 206 -18.87 -2.99 3.71
CA GLY A 206 -19.12 -4.42 4.02
C GLY A 206 -17.88 -5.21 4.39
N VAL A 207 -16.68 -4.62 4.28
CA VAL A 207 -15.41 -5.29 4.58
C VAL A 207 -15.17 -5.30 6.09
N HIS A 208 -14.73 -6.42 6.65
CA HIS A 208 -14.51 -6.53 8.09
C HIS A 208 -13.08 -6.22 8.49
N THR A 209 -12.11 -6.55 7.63
CA THR A 209 -10.68 -6.37 7.92
C THR A 209 -9.98 -5.71 6.75
N LEU A 210 -9.35 -4.58 7.02
CA LEU A 210 -8.46 -3.86 6.13
C LEU A 210 -7.01 -4.12 6.54
N TYR A 211 -6.22 -4.67 5.65
CA TYR A 211 -4.78 -4.85 5.78
C TYR A 211 -4.09 -3.66 5.15
N VAL A 212 -3.49 -2.81 5.98
CA VAL A 212 -2.87 -1.54 5.60
C VAL A 212 -1.39 -1.71 5.30
N GLY A 213 -0.80 -0.85 4.47
CA GLY A 213 0.64 -0.85 4.18
C GLY A 213 1.49 -0.55 5.42
N HIS A 214 1.03 0.31 6.32
CA HIS A 214 1.74 0.64 7.56
C HIS A 214 0.81 0.59 8.77
N GLY A 215 1.26 -0.11 9.82
CA GLY A 215 0.48 -0.29 11.04
C GLY A 215 -0.15 -1.67 11.18
N GLY A 216 -1.07 -1.85 12.13
CA GLY A 216 -1.80 -3.11 12.31
C GLY A 216 -3.03 -3.20 11.40
N PRO A 217 -3.51 -4.43 11.08
CA PRO A 217 -4.81 -4.60 10.45
C PRO A 217 -5.91 -3.91 11.25
N ALA A 218 -6.92 -3.37 10.57
CA ALA A 218 -7.97 -2.58 11.19
C ALA A 218 -9.35 -2.88 10.60
N GLY A 219 -10.40 -2.42 11.26
CA GLY A 219 -11.74 -2.36 10.66
C GLY A 219 -11.90 -1.09 9.79
N PRO A 220 -13.04 -0.96 9.08
CA PRO A 220 -13.30 0.17 8.17
C PRO A 220 -13.18 1.57 8.81
N ALA A 221 -13.31 1.68 10.14
CA ALA A 221 -13.15 2.93 10.86
C ALA A 221 -11.78 3.60 10.64
N VAL A 222 -10.75 2.85 10.23
CA VAL A 222 -9.42 3.39 9.92
C VAL A 222 -9.47 4.41 8.78
N LEU A 223 -10.40 4.28 7.83
CA LEU A 223 -10.59 5.24 6.75
C LEU A 223 -11.00 6.62 7.29
N ALA A 224 -11.98 6.65 8.20
CA ALA A 224 -12.37 7.89 8.86
C ALA A 224 -11.24 8.47 9.75
N GLU A 225 -10.38 7.63 10.32
CA GLU A 225 -9.19 8.08 11.06
C GLU A 225 -8.15 8.69 10.12
N GLN A 226 -7.90 8.06 8.98
CA GLN A 226 -7.02 8.60 7.93
C GLN A 226 -7.54 9.94 7.40
N ARG A 227 -8.84 10.05 7.15
CA ARG A 227 -9.47 11.31 6.76
C ARG A 227 -9.19 12.42 7.77
N ARG A 228 -9.41 12.16 9.05
CA ARG A 228 -9.13 13.14 10.11
C ARG A 228 -7.66 13.52 10.16
N TYR A 229 -6.76 12.54 9.99
CA TYR A 229 -5.32 12.78 9.94
C TYR A 229 -4.94 13.71 8.79
N LEU A 230 -5.44 13.47 7.57
CA LEU A 230 -5.19 14.31 6.40
C LEU A 230 -5.70 15.74 6.59
N LEU A 231 -6.92 15.90 7.12
CA LEU A 231 -7.46 17.23 7.41
C LEU A 231 -6.60 17.98 8.43
N MET A 232 -6.14 17.29 9.48
CA MET A 232 -5.29 17.89 10.52
C MET A 232 -3.92 18.31 9.98
N VAL A 233 -3.26 17.47 9.18
CA VAL A 233 -1.94 17.80 8.62
C VAL A 233 -2.05 18.95 7.60
N ARG A 234 -3.08 18.96 6.74
CA ARG A 234 -3.35 20.07 5.82
C ARG A 234 -3.57 21.38 6.56
N GLU A 235 -4.36 21.36 7.65
CA GLU A 235 -4.57 22.54 8.49
C GLU A 235 -3.27 23.02 9.15
N ALA A 236 -2.47 22.10 9.70
CA ALA A 236 -1.18 22.42 10.30
C ALA A 236 -0.22 23.08 9.30
N ILE A 237 -0.15 22.52 8.09
CA ILE A 237 0.68 23.07 7.00
C ILE A 237 0.15 24.42 6.54
N ALA A 238 -1.15 24.59 6.32
CA ALA A 238 -1.75 25.86 5.91
C ALA A 238 -1.44 27.00 6.89
N ARG A 239 -1.49 26.72 8.20
CA ARG A 239 -1.15 27.70 9.25
C ARG A 239 0.33 28.11 9.24
N VAL A 240 1.23 27.19 8.87
CA VAL A 240 2.68 27.48 8.81
C VAL A 240 3.06 28.09 7.47
N ALA A 241 2.52 27.61 6.37
CA ALA A 241 2.80 28.04 5.01
C ALA A 241 2.29 29.47 4.72
N ILE A 242 1.13 29.84 5.26
CA ILE A 242 0.47 31.16 5.03
C ILE A 242 0.40 31.48 3.52
N GLY A 243 -0.12 30.52 2.73
CA GLY A 243 -0.27 30.63 1.28
C GLY A 243 1.00 30.44 0.44
N ARG A 244 2.15 30.14 1.05
CA ARG A 244 3.39 29.78 0.35
C ARG A 244 3.37 28.34 -0.11
N SER A 245 4.02 28.06 -1.24
CA SER A 245 4.15 26.72 -1.81
C SER A 245 5.36 25.92 -1.28
N HIS A 246 6.16 26.51 -0.39
CA HIS A 246 7.37 25.89 0.14
C HIS A 246 7.57 26.28 1.60
N LEU A 247 8.05 25.35 2.39
CA LEU A 247 8.41 25.50 3.80
C LEU A 247 9.93 25.40 3.97
N SER A 248 10.49 26.20 4.87
CA SER A 248 11.85 25.96 5.35
C SER A 248 11.92 24.68 6.20
N GLU A 249 13.12 24.17 6.43
CA GLU A 249 13.35 23.00 7.28
C GLU A 249 12.77 23.20 8.69
N ASP A 250 12.99 24.38 9.32
CA ASP A 250 12.43 24.71 10.63
C ASP A 250 10.89 24.73 10.63
N GLU A 251 10.28 25.16 9.54
CA GLU A 251 8.82 25.16 9.38
C GLU A 251 8.27 23.74 9.19
N ALA A 252 8.94 22.93 8.38
CA ALA A 252 8.61 21.52 8.19
C ALA A 252 8.73 20.74 9.51
N ASN A 253 9.79 20.97 10.28
CA ASN A 253 9.98 20.38 11.61
C ASN A 253 8.90 20.82 12.62
N ARG A 254 8.41 22.06 12.52
CA ARG A 254 7.27 22.51 13.33
C ARG A 254 5.99 21.78 12.98
N VAL A 255 5.73 21.53 11.69
CA VAL A 255 4.58 20.73 11.26
C VAL A 255 4.70 19.28 11.78
N ALA A 256 5.86 18.64 11.62
CA ALA A 256 6.11 17.31 12.15
C ALA A 256 5.85 17.24 13.66
N SER A 257 6.35 18.22 14.43
CA SER A 257 6.11 18.31 15.88
C SER A 257 4.64 18.54 16.26
N LEU A 258 3.85 19.22 15.41
CA LEU A 258 2.41 19.36 15.59
C LEU A 258 1.70 18.01 15.40
N MET A 259 2.09 17.28 14.37
CA MET A 259 1.50 15.97 14.06
C MET A 259 1.91 14.90 15.07
N GLU A 260 3.13 14.96 15.63
CA GLU A 260 3.57 14.09 16.72
C GLU A 260 2.72 14.29 17.99
N ARG A 261 2.26 15.52 18.27
CA ARG A 261 1.30 15.78 19.36
C ARG A 261 -0.11 15.30 19.04
N TYR A 262 -0.49 15.29 17.76
CA TYR A 262 -1.78 14.76 17.31
C TYR A 262 -1.82 13.23 17.40
N LEU A 263 -0.72 12.54 17.06
CA LEU A 263 -0.59 11.09 17.12
C LEU A 263 0.63 10.71 17.98
N PRO A 264 0.54 10.81 19.33
CA PRO A 264 1.68 10.66 20.22
C PRO A 264 2.30 9.26 20.18
N GLY A 265 3.61 9.20 19.99
CA GLY A 265 4.36 7.93 19.97
C GLY A 265 4.21 7.13 18.67
N ALA A 266 3.50 7.64 17.68
CA ALA A 266 3.46 7.03 16.36
C ALA A 266 4.84 7.14 15.69
N PRO A 267 5.32 6.07 15.03
CA PRO A 267 6.58 6.10 14.31
C PRO A 267 6.48 6.93 13.01
N LEU A 268 7.65 7.17 12.39
CA LEU A 268 7.79 7.82 11.07
C LEU A 268 7.37 9.30 11.04
N SER A 269 7.40 10.01 12.17
CA SER A 269 7.01 11.44 12.23
C SER A 269 7.83 12.34 11.30
N TRP A 270 9.06 11.94 10.96
CA TRP A 270 9.92 12.66 10.02
C TRP A 270 9.37 12.70 8.58
N LEU A 271 8.55 11.71 8.17
CA LEU A 271 7.89 11.69 6.86
C LEU A 271 6.95 12.89 6.67
N VAL A 272 6.31 13.34 7.76
CA VAL A 272 5.45 14.53 7.71
C VAL A 272 6.26 15.78 7.30
N GLY A 273 7.44 15.96 7.90
CA GLY A 273 8.33 17.05 7.55
C GLY A 273 8.83 16.97 6.11
N ALA A 274 9.20 15.76 5.66
CA ALA A 274 9.65 15.50 4.30
C ALA A 274 8.58 15.85 3.24
N GLY A 275 7.30 15.60 3.53
CA GLY A 275 6.17 15.88 2.63
C GLY A 275 5.56 17.28 2.76
N ALA A 276 5.91 18.05 3.81
CA ALA A 276 5.19 19.29 4.14
C ALA A 276 5.20 20.34 3.02
N SER A 277 6.28 20.47 2.25
CA SER A 277 6.35 21.39 1.13
C SER A 277 5.50 20.96 -0.07
N ALA A 278 5.36 19.66 -0.32
CA ALA A 278 4.50 19.16 -1.40
C ALA A 278 3.03 19.51 -1.10
N VAL A 279 2.59 19.28 0.13
CA VAL A 279 1.23 19.65 0.55
C VAL A 279 1.02 21.16 0.58
N ALA A 280 2.04 21.95 0.95
CA ALA A 280 1.95 23.42 0.88
C ALA A 280 1.78 23.92 -0.56
N ALA A 281 2.47 23.28 -1.52
CA ALA A 281 2.33 23.60 -2.94
C ALA A 281 0.92 23.26 -3.46
N GLU A 282 0.37 22.11 -3.06
CA GLU A 282 -1.01 21.71 -3.37
C GLU A 282 -2.02 22.75 -2.85
N LEU A 283 -1.93 23.10 -1.56
CA LEU A 283 -2.80 24.09 -0.92
C LEU A 283 -2.72 25.47 -1.56
N ALA A 284 -1.53 25.90 -1.99
CA ALA A 284 -1.34 27.18 -2.67
C ALA A 284 -2.03 27.20 -4.05
N GLN A 285 -2.07 26.08 -4.75
CA GLN A 285 -2.76 25.95 -6.04
C GLN A 285 -4.30 25.98 -5.87
N GLU A 286 -4.84 25.40 -4.81
CA GLU A 286 -6.28 25.42 -4.51
C GLU A 286 -6.83 26.84 -4.27
N VAL A 287 -5.99 27.75 -3.76
CA VAL A 287 -6.36 29.15 -3.44
C VAL A 287 -6.12 30.08 -4.61
N ALA A 288 -5.35 29.69 -5.64
CA ALA A 288 -5.08 30.52 -6.79
C ALA A 288 -6.37 30.78 -7.59
N PRO A 289 -6.71 32.04 -7.91
CA PRO A 289 -7.88 32.34 -8.75
C PRO A 289 -7.68 31.72 -10.15
N ALA A 290 -8.73 31.08 -10.67
CA ALA A 290 -8.78 30.48 -12.01
C ALA A 290 -8.65 31.55 -13.12
#